data_a72cd12430459e631ba850812ebaa961
#
_entry.id   a72cd12430459e631ba850812ebaa961
#
_cell.length_a   1.000
_cell.length_b   1.000
_cell.length_c   1.000
_cell.angle_alpha   90.00
_cell.angle_beta   90.00
_cell.angle_gamma   90.00
#
_symmetry.space_group_name_H-M   'P 1'
#
loop_
_entity.id
_entity.type
_entity.pdbx_description
1 polymer ?
#
loop_
_entity_poly.entity_id
_entity_poly.type
_entity_poly.pdbx_seq_one_letter_code
_entity_poly.pdbx_strand_id
1 'polypeptide(L)'
;MSLTEIDWDATAAALDGRGYAVIPGLLSPSACGAAAALYEQPGLFRSQVVMQRHGYGRGAYQYFAYPLPDPVAALRTGLYPPLARIANRWQAALGEAAVYPPDHAAYLARCHGADQMRPTPLLLTYGPGDYNCLHQDLYGAEQFPLQVAVLLSQPGDDFTGGEFVLVEQRPRMQSRPHVVPLSRGDAVIFAVNTRPATGTRGIYRLKQRHGVSEIRSGQRRTLGIIFHDAA
;
A
#
# COMPACT_ATOMS: atom_id res chain seq x y z
N MET A 1 -7.63 -11.16 -12.49
CA MET A 1 -6.29 -11.50 -13.00
C MET A 1 -5.61 -12.44 -12.02
N SER A 2 -4.83 -13.41 -12.48
CA SER A 2 -3.99 -14.23 -11.59
C SER A 2 -2.71 -13.47 -11.22
N LEU A 3 -2.17 -13.68 -10.02
CA LEU A 3 -0.87 -13.10 -9.63
C LEU A 3 0.28 -13.57 -10.54
N THR A 4 0.11 -14.71 -11.22
CA THR A 4 1.08 -15.25 -12.19
C THR A 4 1.09 -14.52 -13.53
N GLU A 5 0.07 -13.71 -13.81
CA GLU A 5 -0.06 -12.92 -15.05
C GLU A 5 0.54 -11.51 -14.93
N ILE A 6 1.04 -11.14 -13.74
CA ILE A 6 1.67 -9.84 -13.54
C ILE A 6 3.03 -9.82 -14.23
N ASP A 7 3.24 -8.82 -15.10
CA ASP A 7 4.55 -8.51 -15.66
C ASP A 7 5.42 -7.83 -14.58
N TRP A 8 6.20 -8.66 -13.88
CA TRP A 8 7.06 -8.19 -12.80
C TRP A 8 8.25 -7.38 -13.28
N ASP A 9 8.72 -7.56 -14.51
CA ASP A 9 9.82 -6.77 -15.08
C ASP A 9 9.33 -5.35 -15.39
N ALA A 10 8.19 -5.20 -16.04
CA ALA A 10 7.57 -3.90 -16.25
C ALA A 10 7.17 -3.21 -14.93
N THR A 11 6.67 -3.98 -13.95
CA THR A 11 6.34 -3.49 -12.60
C THR A 11 7.59 -2.97 -11.90
N ALA A 12 8.69 -3.72 -11.93
CA ALA A 12 9.95 -3.32 -11.33
C ALA A 12 10.52 -2.06 -11.99
N ALA A 13 10.51 -1.98 -13.32
CA ALA A 13 10.95 -0.80 -14.06
C ALA A 13 10.12 0.46 -13.70
N ALA A 14 8.81 0.31 -13.54
CA ALA A 14 7.94 1.41 -13.13
C ALA A 14 8.23 1.87 -11.70
N LEU A 15 8.43 0.93 -10.76
CA LEU A 15 8.81 1.22 -9.38
C LEU A 15 10.17 1.92 -9.30
N ASP A 16 11.16 1.47 -10.05
CA ASP A 16 12.49 2.10 -10.11
C ASP A 16 12.41 3.53 -10.67
N GLY A 17 11.62 3.74 -11.73
CA GLY A 17 11.53 5.03 -12.41
C GLY A 17 10.73 6.09 -11.64
N ARG A 18 9.55 5.71 -11.13
CA ARG A 18 8.58 6.67 -10.55
C ARG A 18 8.09 6.33 -9.13
N GLY A 19 8.58 5.22 -8.55
CA GLY A 19 8.24 4.82 -7.19
C GLY A 19 6.85 4.20 -7.03
N TYR A 20 6.14 3.96 -8.12
CA TYR A 20 4.87 3.23 -8.12
C TYR A 20 4.63 2.49 -9.44
N ALA A 21 3.82 1.46 -9.38
CA ALA A 21 3.31 0.71 -10.52
C ALA A 21 1.81 0.44 -10.35
N VAL A 22 1.05 0.51 -11.42
CA VAL A 22 -0.37 0.11 -11.42
C VAL A 22 -0.49 -1.27 -12.03
N ILE A 23 -1.22 -2.14 -11.36
CA ILE A 23 -1.59 -3.48 -11.83
C ILE A 23 -3.08 -3.43 -12.16
N PRO A 24 -3.44 -3.31 -13.43
CA PRO A 24 -4.84 -3.20 -13.85
C PRO A 24 -5.62 -4.49 -13.54
N GLY A 25 -6.81 -4.35 -13.00
CA GLY A 25 -7.75 -5.47 -12.82
C GLY A 25 -7.21 -6.60 -11.96
N LEU A 26 -6.37 -6.31 -10.93
CA LEU A 26 -5.87 -7.33 -10.01
C LEU A 26 -7.02 -8.11 -9.36
N LEU A 27 -8.09 -7.42 -9.00
CA LEU A 27 -9.34 -8.02 -8.53
C LEU A 27 -10.46 -7.83 -9.56
N SER A 28 -11.27 -8.87 -9.75
CA SER A 28 -12.50 -8.73 -10.53
C SER A 28 -13.52 -7.84 -9.80
N PRO A 29 -14.50 -7.24 -10.50
CA PRO A 29 -15.56 -6.47 -9.85
C PRO A 29 -16.30 -7.24 -8.75
N SER A 30 -16.56 -8.54 -8.95
CA SER A 30 -17.18 -9.41 -7.94
C SER A 30 -16.29 -9.59 -6.71
N ALA A 31 -14.97 -9.80 -6.90
CA ALA A 31 -14.02 -9.90 -5.80
C ALA A 31 -13.88 -8.58 -5.04
N CYS A 32 -13.94 -7.43 -5.73
CA CYS A 32 -13.97 -6.11 -5.09
C CYS A 32 -15.21 -5.94 -4.20
N GLY A 33 -16.39 -6.33 -4.70
CA GLY A 33 -17.63 -6.29 -3.91
C GLY A 33 -17.55 -7.18 -2.67
N ALA A 34 -17.05 -8.41 -2.83
CA ALA A 34 -16.85 -9.33 -1.71
C ALA A 34 -15.85 -8.79 -0.67
N ALA A 35 -14.72 -8.23 -1.11
CA ALA A 35 -13.73 -7.62 -0.22
C ALA A 35 -14.29 -6.39 0.50
N ALA A 36 -15.05 -5.53 -0.20
CA ALA A 36 -15.68 -4.35 0.39
C ALA A 36 -16.71 -4.72 1.46
N ALA A 37 -17.47 -5.81 1.26
CA ALA A 37 -18.47 -6.31 2.21
C ALA A 37 -17.86 -6.83 3.53
N LEU A 38 -16.58 -7.18 3.56
CA LEU A 38 -15.89 -7.55 4.80
C LEU A 38 -15.89 -6.41 5.82
N TYR A 39 -15.97 -5.15 5.38
CA TYR A 39 -15.97 -3.98 6.26
C TYR A 39 -17.09 -4.02 7.30
N GLU A 40 -18.22 -4.61 6.95
CA GLU A 40 -19.41 -4.71 7.82
C GLU A 40 -19.37 -5.95 8.76
N GLN A 41 -18.24 -6.66 8.82
CA GLN A 41 -18.06 -7.85 9.65
C GLN A 41 -17.07 -7.57 10.80
N PRO A 42 -17.51 -7.00 11.93
CA PRO A 42 -16.61 -6.51 12.98
C PRO A 42 -15.71 -7.58 13.60
N GLY A 43 -16.13 -8.84 13.57
CA GLY A 43 -15.31 -9.97 14.05
C GLY A 43 -14.04 -10.26 13.26
N LEU A 44 -13.88 -9.67 12.07
CA LEU A 44 -12.67 -9.82 11.26
C LEU A 44 -11.57 -8.81 11.61
N PHE A 45 -11.87 -7.82 12.44
CA PHE A 45 -10.96 -6.70 12.68
C PHE A 45 -10.51 -6.64 14.14
N ARG A 46 -9.22 -6.32 14.33
CA ARG A 46 -8.64 -6.09 15.66
C ARG A 46 -8.85 -4.67 16.18
N SER A 47 -9.04 -3.72 15.29
CA SER A 47 -9.22 -2.31 15.66
C SER A 47 -9.86 -1.51 14.53
N GLN A 48 -10.58 -0.46 14.93
CA GLN A 48 -11.08 0.59 14.03
C GLN A 48 -10.46 1.92 14.42
N VAL A 49 -10.04 2.68 13.41
CA VAL A 49 -9.44 4.01 13.57
C VAL A 49 -10.31 5.03 12.85
N VAL A 50 -10.74 6.05 13.57
CA VAL A 50 -11.37 7.25 13.02
C VAL A 50 -10.27 8.28 12.85
N MET A 51 -9.89 8.55 11.60
CA MET A 51 -8.68 9.34 11.23
C MET A 51 -8.66 10.72 11.85
N GLN A 52 -9.80 11.39 11.92
CA GLN A 52 -9.94 12.75 12.47
C GLN A 52 -9.47 12.85 13.93
N ARG A 53 -9.58 11.78 14.72
CA ARG A 53 -9.14 11.76 16.12
C ARG A 53 -7.63 11.78 16.28
N HIS A 54 -6.90 11.46 15.21
CA HIS A 54 -5.44 11.34 15.22
C HIS A 54 -4.74 12.36 14.30
N GLY A 55 -5.51 13.25 13.64
CA GLY A 55 -4.93 14.19 12.69
C GLY A 55 -4.47 13.56 11.37
N TYR A 56 -4.94 12.35 11.04
CA TYR A 56 -4.54 11.62 9.83
C TYR A 56 -5.34 12.04 8.58
N GLY A 57 -6.34 12.89 8.76
CA GLY A 57 -7.32 13.29 7.75
C GLY A 57 -8.73 13.04 8.26
N ARG A 58 -9.65 12.63 7.37
CA ARG A 58 -11.04 12.28 7.67
C ARG A 58 -11.38 10.96 7.02
N GLY A 59 -12.31 10.21 7.60
CA GLY A 59 -12.66 8.87 7.20
C GLY A 59 -12.31 7.85 8.27
N ALA A 60 -12.45 6.58 7.95
CA ALA A 60 -12.18 5.49 8.89
C ALA A 60 -11.50 4.31 8.20
N TYR A 61 -10.75 3.54 8.97
CA TYR A 61 -10.22 2.27 8.53
C TYR A 61 -10.24 1.24 9.65
N GLN A 62 -10.20 -0.04 9.25
CA GLN A 62 -10.18 -1.17 10.16
C GLN A 62 -9.01 -2.09 9.81
N TYR A 63 -8.15 -2.38 10.78
CA TYR A 63 -7.10 -3.39 10.65
C TYR A 63 -7.67 -4.78 10.87
N PHE A 64 -7.40 -5.70 9.95
CA PHE A 64 -7.79 -7.09 10.14
C PHE A 64 -7.14 -7.72 11.38
N ALA A 65 -7.85 -8.69 11.96
CA ALA A 65 -7.31 -9.62 12.96
C ALA A 65 -6.73 -10.87 12.28
N TYR A 66 -5.90 -11.61 12.99
CA TYR A 66 -5.58 -12.98 12.58
C TYR A 66 -6.68 -13.97 13.06
N PRO A 67 -7.00 -15.02 12.27
CA PRO A 67 -6.50 -15.28 10.92
C PRO A 67 -7.05 -14.28 9.90
N LEU A 68 -6.21 -13.87 8.92
CA LEU A 68 -6.67 -13.01 7.84
C LEU A 68 -7.68 -13.75 6.96
N PRO A 69 -8.73 -13.06 6.45
CA PRO A 69 -9.62 -13.64 5.42
C PRO A 69 -8.82 -14.12 4.20
N ASP A 70 -9.22 -15.24 3.60
CA ASP A 70 -8.50 -15.89 2.49
C ASP A 70 -8.06 -14.94 1.37
N PRO A 71 -8.92 -14.05 0.83
CA PRO A 71 -8.48 -13.13 -0.24
C PRO A 71 -7.36 -12.18 0.20
N VAL A 72 -7.38 -11.73 1.45
CA VAL A 72 -6.37 -10.82 2.01
C VAL A 72 -5.06 -11.57 2.27
N ALA A 73 -5.16 -12.77 2.86
CA ALA A 73 -4.01 -13.65 3.10
C ALA A 73 -3.32 -14.05 1.78
N ALA A 74 -4.10 -14.46 0.78
CA ALA A 74 -3.58 -14.86 -0.52
C ALA A 74 -2.85 -13.72 -1.24
N LEU A 75 -3.42 -12.49 -1.24
CA LEU A 75 -2.77 -11.32 -1.81
C LEU A 75 -1.48 -10.97 -1.07
N ARG A 76 -1.52 -10.94 0.26
CA ARG A 76 -0.37 -10.61 1.09
C ARG A 76 0.79 -11.60 0.88
N THR A 77 0.49 -12.89 0.89
CA THR A 77 1.49 -13.94 0.71
C THR A 77 2.01 -13.98 -0.73
N GLY A 78 1.11 -13.90 -1.71
CA GLY A 78 1.46 -14.08 -3.12
C GLY A 78 2.20 -12.88 -3.74
N LEU A 79 1.92 -11.65 -3.30
CA LEU A 79 2.61 -10.45 -3.78
C LEU A 79 4.00 -10.27 -3.14
N TYR A 80 4.23 -10.81 -1.95
CA TYR A 80 5.46 -10.59 -1.20
C TYR A 80 6.73 -11.07 -1.95
N PRO A 81 6.84 -12.32 -2.47
CA PRO A 81 8.10 -12.83 -3.01
C PRO A 81 8.67 -11.97 -4.16
N PRO A 82 7.91 -11.58 -5.19
CA PRO A 82 8.43 -10.70 -6.23
C PRO A 82 8.77 -9.30 -5.71
N LEU A 83 8.01 -8.76 -4.75
CA LEU A 83 8.28 -7.47 -4.14
C LEU A 83 9.52 -7.51 -3.24
N ALA A 84 9.79 -8.61 -2.55
CA ALA A 84 11.00 -8.80 -1.76
C ALA A 84 12.27 -8.76 -2.63
N ARG A 85 12.21 -9.32 -3.86
CA ARG A 85 13.32 -9.20 -4.82
C ARG A 85 13.59 -7.73 -5.22
N ILE A 86 12.53 -6.96 -5.46
CA ILE A 86 12.64 -5.52 -5.78
C ILE A 86 13.18 -4.76 -4.56
N ALA A 87 12.65 -5.02 -3.38
CA ALA A 87 13.07 -4.39 -2.13
C ALA A 87 14.57 -4.65 -1.85
N ASN A 88 15.04 -5.88 -1.99
CA ASN A 88 16.45 -6.24 -1.81
C ASN A 88 17.36 -5.55 -2.82
N ARG A 89 16.94 -5.44 -4.09
CA ARG A 89 17.67 -4.67 -5.10
C ARG A 89 17.76 -3.18 -4.73
N TRP A 90 16.69 -2.61 -4.16
CA TRP A 90 16.71 -1.23 -3.69
C TRP A 90 17.66 -1.01 -2.52
N GLN A 91 17.67 -1.94 -1.54
CA GLN A 91 18.61 -1.86 -0.42
C GLN A 91 20.07 -1.91 -0.92
N ALA A 92 20.38 -2.87 -1.78
CA ALA A 92 21.72 -2.96 -2.37
C ALA A 92 22.12 -1.69 -3.13
N ALA A 93 21.20 -1.09 -3.90
CA ALA A 93 21.43 0.16 -4.62
C ALA A 93 21.67 1.36 -3.66
N LEU A 94 21.12 1.32 -2.45
CA LEU A 94 21.33 2.34 -1.42
C LEU A 94 22.54 2.07 -0.53
N GLY A 95 23.31 0.99 -0.78
CA GLY A 95 24.46 0.58 0.03
C GLY A 95 24.07 -0.04 1.36
N GLU A 96 22.83 -0.53 1.50
CA GLU A 96 22.33 -1.22 2.68
C GLU A 96 22.38 -2.74 2.48
N ALA A 97 22.49 -3.48 3.60
CA ALA A 97 22.38 -4.94 3.53
C ALA A 97 20.98 -5.32 3.03
N ALA A 98 20.92 -6.17 2.00
CA ALA A 98 19.67 -6.72 1.50
C ALA A 98 19.19 -7.81 2.45
N VAL A 99 17.98 -7.73 2.97
CA VAL A 99 17.63 -8.56 4.12
C VAL A 99 16.18 -9.04 4.16
N TYR A 100 15.43 -8.86 3.09
CA TYR A 100 14.08 -9.43 3.03
C TYR A 100 14.17 -10.89 2.58
N PRO A 101 13.69 -11.84 3.41
CA PRO A 101 13.67 -13.26 3.04
C PRO A 101 12.78 -13.51 1.80
N PRO A 102 13.01 -14.62 1.08
CA PRO A 102 12.29 -14.89 -0.16
C PRO A 102 10.80 -15.18 0.03
N ASP A 103 10.39 -15.64 1.20
CA ASP A 103 8.99 -15.94 1.52
C ASP A 103 8.47 -15.06 2.66
N HIS A 104 7.14 -14.84 2.64
CA HIS A 104 6.48 -13.95 3.59
C HIS A 104 6.44 -14.52 5.01
N ALA A 105 6.35 -15.85 5.17
CA ALA A 105 6.30 -16.47 6.49
C ALA A 105 7.60 -16.25 7.26
N ALA A 106 8.76 -16.38 6.59
CA ALA A 106 10.06 -16.07 7.18
C ALA A 106 10.18 -14.58 7.55
N TYR A 107 9.62 -13.69 6.74
CA TYR A 107 9.60 -12.26 7.07
C TYR A 107 8.70 -11.95 8.27
N LEU A 108 7.51 -12.55 8.34
CA LEU A 108 6.63 -12.40 9.50
C LEU A 108 7.26 -12.97 10.78
N ALA A 109 7.97 -14.11 10.70
CA ALA A 109 8.71 -14.65 11.85
C ALA A 109 9.75 -13.64 12.37
N ARG A 110 10.41 -12.88 11.49
CA ARG A 110 11.32 -11.80 11.86
C ARG A 110 10.58 -10.63 12.51
N CYS A 111 9.44 -10.20 11.97
CA CYS A 111 8.59 -9.19 12.59
C CYS A 111 8.17 -9.61 14.00
N HIS A 112 7.72 -10.87 14.15
CA HIS A 112 7.29 -11.41 15.45
C HIS A 112 8.45 -11.49 16.43
N GLY A 113 9.66 -11.82 15.97
CA GLY A 113 10.88 -11.78 16.80
C GLY A 113 11.27 -10.37 17.27
N ALA A 114 10.73 -9.33 16.64
CA ALA A 114 10.87 -7.92 17.01
C ALA A 114 9.62 -7.35 17.73
N ASP A 115 8.80 -8.22 18.33
CA ASP A 115 7.53 -7.88 19.02
C ASP A 115 6.47 -7.21 18.14
N GLN A 116 6.57 -7.31 16.81
CA GLN A 116 5.58 -6.83 15.86
C GLN A 116 4.61 -7.96 15.50
N MET A 117 3.57 -8.15 16.33
CA MET A 117 2.64 -9.28 16.27
C MET A 117 1.28 -8.94 15.66
N ARG A 118 1.01 -7.66 15.42
CA ARG A 118 -0.32 -7.19 15.01
C ARG A 118 -0.42 -7.10 13.48
N PRO A 119 -1.36 -7.82 12.83
CA PRO A 119 -1.51 -7.74 11.38
C PRO A 119 -1.88 -6.34 10.93
N THR A 120 -1.31 -5.91 9.81
CA THR A 120 -1.43 -4.56 9.26
C THR A 120 -2.28 -4.43 7.99
N PRO A 121 -2.72 -5.48 7.29
CA PRO A 121 -3.72 -5.31 6.24
C PRO A 121 -4.98 -4.65 6.78
N LEU A 122 -5.57 -3.76 5.96
CA LEU A 122 -6.67 -2.90 6.42
C LEU A 122 -7.68 -2.62 5.30
N LEU A 123 -8.92 -2.34 5.70
CA LEU A 123 -9.93 -1.76 4.82
C LEU A 123 -10.19 -0.30 5.23
N LEU A 124 -10.14 0.58 4.23
CA LEU A 124 -10.40 2.01 4.39
C LEU A 124 -11.74 2.36 3.74
N THR A 125 -12.48 3.25 4.38
CA THR A 125 -13.73 3.82 3.85
C THR A 125 -13.72 5.34 3.99
N TYR A 126 -14.18 6.01 2.94
CA TYR A 126 -14.26 7.45 2.85
C TYR A 126 -15.62 7.85 2.27
N GLY A 127 -16.26 8.84 2.87
CA GLY A 127 -17.46 9.52 2.38
C GLY A 127 -17.18 10.94 1.93
N PRO A 128 -18.20 11.74 1.56
CA PRO A 128 -18.03 13.12 1.14
C PRO A 128 -17.32 13.98 2.19
N GLY A 129 -16.31 14.75 1.77
CA GLY A 129 -15.48 15.58 2.62
C GLY A 129 -14.35 14.82 3.34
N ASP A 130 -14.26 13.50 3.17
CA ASP A 130 -13.17 12.70 3.73
C ASP A 130 -11.93 12.73 2.81
N TYR A 131 -10.76 12.58 3.42
CA TYR A 131 -9.45 12.57 2.76
C TYR A 131 -8.43 11.88 3.65
N ASN A 132 -7.26 11.53 3.09
CA ASN A 132 -6.13 11.04 3.87
C ASN A 132 -4.92 11.95 3.67
N CYS A 133 -4.40 12.51 4.77
CA CYS A 133 -3.20 13.33 4.75
C CYS A 133 -2.00 12.58 4.16
N LEU A 134 -1.05 13.30 3.58
CA LEU A 134 0.20 12.73 3.09
C LEU A 134 1.02 12.14 4.25
N HIS A 135 1.22 10.83 4.24
CA HIS A 135 1.87 10.08 5.32
C HIS A 135 2.78 8.97 4.79
N GLN A 136 3.35 8.24 5.71
CA GLN A 136 4.19 7.06 5.50
C GLN A 136 3.78 6.02 6.54
N ASP A 137 3.55 4.77 6.11
CA ASP A 137 3.16 3.68 7.01
C ASP A 137 4.40 2.98 7.56
N LEU A 138 4.84 3.42 8.74
CA LEU A 138 6.06 2.95 9.40
C LEU A 138 5.70 2.41 10.80
N TYR A 139 5.52 1.09 10.92
CA TYR A 139 4.99 0.43 12.13
C TYR A 139 6.02 -0.50 12.76
N GLY A 140 6.95 0.05 13.52
CA GLY A 140 7.95 -0.73 14.27
C GLY A 140 9.34 -0.73 13.63
N ALA A 141 10.22 -1.59 14.14
CA ALA A 141 11.63 -1.69 13.70
C ALA A 141 11.76 -2.37 12.33
N GLU A 142 10.95 -3.42 12.12
CA GLU A 142 10.89 -4.13 10.84
C GLU A 142 9.91 -3.44 9.91
N GLN A 143 10.42 -2.94 8.78
CA GLN A 143 9.61 -2.20 7.80
C GLN A 143 9.87 -2.75 6.40
N PHE A 144 8.81 -3.06 5.66
CA PHE A 144 8.91 -3.42 4.26
C PHE A 144 8.73 -2.16 3.39
N PRO A 145 9.61 -1.89 2.41
CA PRO A 145 9.63 -0.60 1.72
C PRO A 145 8.53 -0.40 0.68
N LEU A 146 7.76 -1.44 0.38
CA LEU A 146 6.69 -1.42 -0.62
C LEU A 146 5.35 -1.80 0.01
N GLN A 147 4.29 -1.16 -0.46
CA GLN A 147 2.91 -1.41 -0.04
C GLN A 147 2.01 -1.51 -1.26
N VAL A 148 0.85 -2.14 -1.10
CA VAL A 148 -0.16 -2.27 -2.14
C VAL A 148 -1.48 -1.70 -1.64
N ALA A 149 -2.16 -0.93 -2.49
CA ALA A 149 -3.53 -0.50 -2.27
C ALA A 149 -4.39 -0.91 -3.47
N VAL A 150 -5.49 -1.61 -3.21
CA VAL A 150 -6.45 -2.04 -4.24
C VAL A 150 -7.70 -1.19 -4.12
N LEU A 151 -8.08 -0.50 -5.19
CA LEU A 151 -9.31 0.30 -5.22
C LEU A 151 -10.52 -0.64 -5.41
N LEU A 152 -11.46 -0.60 -4.45
CA LEU A 152 -12.63 -1.48 -4.45
C LEU A 152 -13.88 -0.81 -5.02
N SER A 153 -13.90 0.52 -5.12
CA SER A 153 -15.00 1.33 -5.64
C SER A 153 -14.68 1.85 -7.05
N GLN A 154 -15.70 2.09 -7.88
CA GLN A 154 -15.54 2.61 -9.23
C GLN A 154 -15.60 4.14 -9.23
N PRO A 155 -14.52 4.84 -9.66
CA PRO A 155 -14.56 6.27 -9.88
C PRO A 155 -15.62 6.66 -10.92
N GLY A 156 -16.36 7.74 -10.63
CA GLY A 156 -17.45 8.22 -11.49
C GLY A 156 -18.81 7.60 -11.17
N ASP A 157 -18.84 6.33 -10.76
CA ASP A 157 -20.07 5.61 -10.43
C ASP A 157 -20.31 5.59 -8.90
N ASP A 158 -19.34 5.06 -8.14
CA ASP A 158 -19.47 4.90 -6.68
C ASP A 158 -19.05 6.15 -5.92
N PHE A 159 -18.12 6.94 -6.47
CA PHE A 159 -17.61 8.18 -5.85
C PHE A 159 -16.95 9.12 -6.87
N THR A 160 -16.76 10.38 -6.46
CA THR A 160 -15.97 11.38 -7.21
C THR A 160 -14.95 12.06 -6.30
N GLY A 161 -13.86 12.60 -6.86
CA GLY A 161 -12.69 13.01 -6.09
C GLY A 161 -11.90 11.81 -5.60
N GLY A 162 -11.23 11.91 -4.47
CA GLY A 162 -10.56 10.78 -3.82
C GLY A 162 -9.43 10.16 -4.62
N GLU A 163 -8.71 10.95 -5.37
CA GLU A 163 -7.56 10.51 -6.16
C GLU A 163 -6.47 9.98 -5.23
N PHE A 164 -5.82 8.87 -5.62
CA PHE A 164 -4.62 8.40 -4.93
C PHE A 164 -3.43 9.28 -5.32
N VAL A 165 -2.80 9.89 -4.33
CA VAL A 165 -1.73 10.86 -4.52
C VAL A 165 -0.44 10.34 -3.90
N LEU A 166 0.65 10.44 -4.67
CA LEU A 166 2.01 10.25 -4.20
C LEU A 166 2.77 11.57 -4.30
N VAL A 167 3.64 11.84 -3.34
CA VAL A 167 4.50 13.03 -3.37
C VAL A 167 5.95 12.62 -3.19
N GLU A 168 6.75 12.90 -4.21
CA GLU A 168 8.21 12.75 -4.15
C GLU A 168 8.85 13.97 -3.51
N GLN A 169 9.79 13.74 -2.59
CA GLN A 169 10.62 14.77 -1.99
C GLN A 169 12.08 14.51 -2.33
N ARG A 170 12.61 15.25 -3.29
CA ARG A 170 14.04 15.25 -3.62
C ARG A 170 14.82 16.16 -2.65
N PRO A 171 16.05 15.81 -2.29
CA PRO A 171 16.87 16.70 -1.47
C PRO A 171 17.04 18.08 -2.13
N ARG A 172 16.74 19.14 -1.37
CA ARG A 172 16.91 20.56 -1.79
C ARG A 172 16.08 20.98 -3.01
N MET A 173 14.98 20.28 -3.30
CA MET A 173 14.09 20.60 -4.41
C MET A 173 12.64 20.69 -3.93
N GLN A 174 11.79 21.31 -4.73
CA GLN A 174 10.34 21.29 -4.52
C GLN A 174 9.79 19.87 -4.60
N SER A 175 8.75 19.59 -3.83
CA SER A 175 8.03 18.32 -3.87
C SER A 175 7.27 18.16 -5.20
N ARG A 176 7.28 16.95 -5.74
CA ARG A 176 6.56 16.62 -6.97
C ARG A 176 5.38 15.71 -6.66
N PRO A 177 4.13 16.13 -6.92
CA PRO A 177 2.96 15.26 -6.80
C PRO A 177 2.80 14.36 -8.02
N HIS A 178 2.27 13.17 -7.78
CA HIS A 178 1.76 12.25 -8.80
C HIS A 178 0.33 11.90 -8.42
N VAL A 179 -0.61 12.14 -9.32
CA VAL A 179 -1.98 11.62 -9.24
C VAL A 179 -2.01 10.29 -9.98
N VAL A 180 -2.36 9.22 -9.29
CA VAL A 180 -2.39 7.87 -9.86
C VAL A 180 -3.82 7.51 -10.21
N PRO A 181 -4.17 7.47 -11.50
CA PRO A 181 -5.51 7.04 -11.92
C PRO A 181 -5.67 5.55 -11.64
N LEU A 182 -6.78 5.20 -11.00
CA LEU A 182 -7.15 3.81 -10.69
C LEU A 182 -8.62 3.61 -11.03
N SER A 183 -8.96 2.44 -11.56
CA SER A 183 -10.32 1.92 -11.70
C SER A 183 -10.58 0.88 -10.63
N ARG A 184 -11.84 0.48 -10.46
CA ARG A 184 -12.21 -0.62 -9.54
C ARG A 184 -11.47 -1.91 -9.91
N GLY A 185 -10.80 -2.50 -8.92
CA GLY A 185 -10.01 -3.70 -9.08
C GLY A 185 -8.55 -3.46 -9.41
N ASP A 186 -8.17 -2.23 -9.77
CA ASP A 186 -6.76 -1.90 -9.95
C ASP A 186 -6.04 -1.84 -8.62
N ALA A 187 -4.79 -2.31 -8.63
CA ALA A 187 -3.88 -2.15 -7.52
C ALA A 187 -2.77 -1.17 -7.86
N VAL A 188 -2.39 -0.33 -6.92
CA VAL A 188 -1.16 0.44 -6.97
C VAL A 188 -0.16 -0.15 -5.98
N ILE A 189 1.03 -0.48 -6.48
CA ILE A 189 2.21 -0.84 -5.67
C ILE A 189 3.07 0.41 -5.58
N PHE A 190 3.51 0.78 -4.39
CA PHE A 190 4.24 2.05 -4.20
C PHE A 190 5.27 1.98 -3.07
N ALA A 191 6.27 2.86 -3.16
CA ALA A 191 7.26 3.04 -2.10
C ALA A 191 6.63 3.74 -0.90
N VAL A 192 6.79 3.15 0.29
CA VAL A 192 6.21 3.67 1.54
C VAL A 192 6.94 4.92 2.02
N ASN A 193 8.28 4.92 1.98
CA ASN A 193 9.11 5.98 2.53
C ASN A 193 10.27 6.36 1.61
N THR A 194 11.28 5.51 1.53
CA THR A 194 12.51 5.79 0.79
C THR A 194 12.70 4.80 -0.34
N ARG A 195 13.08 5.30 -1.51
CA ARG A 195 13.49 4.51 -2.65
C ARG A 195 14.81 5.02 -3.26
N PRO A 196 15.57 4.19 -3.97
CA PRO A 196 16.67 4.67 -4.79
C PRO A 196 16.13 5.50 -5.96
N ALA A 197 16.87 6.52 -6.32
CA ALA A 197 16.65 7.29 -7.54
C ALA A 197 18.00 7.61 -8.20
N THR A 198 18.05 7.55 -9.52
CA THR A 198 19.26 7.86 -10.29
C THR A 198 19.34 9.35 -10.55
N GLY A 199 20.47 9.95 -10.22
CA GLY A 199 20.81 11.33 -10.52
C GLY A 199 22.10 11.43 -11.31
N THR A 200 22.52 12.63 -11.66
CA THR A 200 23.75 12.88 -12.42
C THR A 200 25.05 12.46 -11.69
N ARG A 201 24.98 12.33 -10.36
CA ARG A 201 26.12 11.93 -9.50
C ARG A 201 25.98 10.52 -8.92
N GLY A 202 25.09 9.69 -9.46
CA GLY A 202 24.79 8.34 -8.98
C GLY A 202 23.45 8.21 -8.28
N ILE A 203 23.30 7.15 -7.50
CA ILE A 203 22.05 6.81 -6.80
C ILE A 203 21.95 7.65 -5.53
N TYR A 204 20.75 8.17 -5.24
CA TYR A 204 20.43 8.90 -4.03
C TYR A 204 19.10 8.43 -3.43
N ARG A 205 18.88 8.72 -2.14
CA ARG A 205 17.63 8.44 -1.44
C ARG A 205 16.58 9.49 -1.78
N LEU A 206 15.45 9.04 -2.31
CA LEU A 206 14.27 9.86 -2.56
C LEU A 206 13.19 9.49 -1.57
N LYS A 207 12.65 10.47 -0.84
CA LYS A 207 11.52 10.26 0.07
C LYS A 207 10.20 10.34 -0.68
N GLN A 208 9.26 9.49 -0.29
CA GLN A 208 7.93 9.44 -0.84
C GLN A 208 6.88 9.42 0.27
N ARG A 209 5.76 10.10 0.04
CA ARG A 209 4.56 10.05 0.88
C ARG A 209 3.37 9.74 0.01
N HIS A 210 2.32 9.19 0.60
CA HIS A 210 1.07 8.93 -0.09
C HIS A 210 -0.12 9.44 0.70
N GLY A 211 -1.24 9.60 0.01
CA GLY A 211 -2.49 10.07 0.58
C GLY A 211 -3.64 9.93 -0.40
N VAL A 212 -4.80 10.42 0.00
CA VAL A 212 -6.02 10.43 -0.80
C VAL A 212 -6.59 11.83 -0.77
N SER A 213 -6.89 12.40 -1.94
CA SER A 213 -7.55 13.70 -2.06
C SER A 213 -8.97 13.66 -1.50
N GLU A 214 -9.60 14.80 -1.32
CA GLU A 214 -10.95 14.89 -0.80
C GLU A 214 -11.98 14.17 -1.70
N ILE A 215 -12.84 13.37 -1.06
CA ILE A 215 -14.00 12.76 -1.70
C ILE A 215 -15.07 13.83 -1.85
N ARG A 216 -15.55 14.05 -3.08
CA ARG A 216 -16.59 15.06 -3.37
C ARG A 216 -17.99 14.48 -3.21
N SER A 217 -18.19 13.22 -3.62
CA SER A 217 -19.46 12.53 -3.51
C SER A 217 -19.29 11.02 -3.43
N GLY A 218 -20.30 10.32 -2.91
CA GLY A 218 -20.34 8.86 -2.89
C GLY A 218 -19.47 8.21 -1.81
N GLN A 219 -19.08 6.95 -2.02
CA GLN A 219 -18.29 6.18 -1.06
C GLN A 219 -17.10 5.49 -1.74
N ARG A 220 -15.91 5.78 -1.25
CA ARG A 220 -14.66 5.16 -1.71
C ARG A 220 -14.18 4.12 -0.71
N ARG A 221 -13.94 2.89 -1.16
CA ARG A 221 -13.35 1.81 -0.36
C ARG A 221 -12.05 1.32 -0.97
N THR A 222 -11.08 1.00 -0.11
CA THR A 222 -9.74 0.53 -0.52
C THR A 222 -9.28 -0.58 0.42
N LEU A 223 -8.66 -1.61 -0.16
CA LEU A 223 -7.94 -2.64 0.59
C LEU A 223 -6.45 -2.30 0.59
N GLY A 224 -5.87 -2.08 1.75
CA GLY A 224 -4.44 -1.89 1.96
C GLY A 224 -3.75 -3.20 2.33
N ILE A 225 -2.66 -3.53 1.64
CA ILE A 225 -1.81 -4.70 1.93
C ILE A 225 -0.43 -4.20 2.34
N ILE A 226 -0.17 -4.23 3.63
CA ILE A 226 1.11 -3.96 4.26
C ILE A 226 1.74 -5.31 4.62
N PHE A 227 3.04 -5.47 4.38
CA PHE A 227 3.69 -6.78 4.47
C PHE A 227 4.32 -7.06 5.83
N HIS A 228 4.69 -6.05 6.61
CA HIS A 228 5.15 -6.20 8.00
C HIS A 228 3.97 -6.11 8.97
N ASP A 229 4.10 -6.74 10.13
CA ASP A 229 3.18 -6.56 11.24
C ASP A 229 3.61 -5.37 12.11
N ALA A 230 2.70 -4.84 12.92
CA ALA A 230 2.95 -3.74 13.85
C ALA A 230 3.23 -4.24 15.27
N ALA A 231 3.90 -3.41 16.06
CA ALA A 231 4.12 -3.63 17.49
C ALA A 231 2.83 -3.49 18.30
#